data_637fdcedf03a22fc6d22b9b2cdf52ea6
#
_entry.id   637fdcedf03a22fc6d22b9b2cdf52ea6
#
_cell.length_a   1.000
_cell.length_b   1.000
_cell.length_c   1.000
_cell.angle_alpha   90.00
_cell.angle_beta   90.00
_cell.angle_gamma   90.00
#
_symmetry.space_group_name_H-M   'P 1'
#
loop_
_entity.id
_entity.type
_entity.pdbx_description
1 polymer ?
#
loop_
_entity_poly.entity_id
_entity_poly.type
_entity_poly.pdbx_seq_one_letter_code
_entity_poly.pdbx_strand_id
1 'polypeptide(L)'
;MGLYESLHESIKKSPVIWKGDYPYFIHAITDGVPRLEPEVLEDVLSGVNEVTDWNEIDLIIGIEAMGLPLVAPTALRMKKPMVVVRKRPYGLEGELEITQNTGYSESKLFIN
;
A
#
# COMPACT_ATOMS: atom_id res chain seq x y z
N MET A 1 -18.77 12.07 15.86
CA MET A 1 -17.78 11.71 14.86
C MET A 1 -17.67 10.21 14.77
N GLY A 2 -17.70 9.66 13.55
CA GLY A 2 -17.51 8.26 13.33
C GLY A 2 -16.03 7.87 13.30
N LEU A 3 -15.74 6.58 13.56
CA LEU A 3 -14.42 6.03 13.36
C LEU A 3 -14.06 6.10 11.87
N TYR A 4 -12.82 6.47 11.58
CA TYR A 4 -12.30 6.54 10.21
C TYR A 4 -13.11 7.48 9.31
N GLU A 5 -13.60 8.58 9.89
CA GLU A 5 -14.45 9.53 9.17
C GLU A 5 -13.74 10.15 7.95
N SER A 6 -12.49 10.58 8.13
CA SER A 6 -11.72 11.18 7.04
C SER A 6 -11.50 10.20 5.89
N LEU A 7 -11.22 8.94 6.22
CA LEU A 7 -11.08 7.87 5.21
C LEU A 7 -12.41 7.66 4.48
N HIS A 8 -13.51 7.52 5.20
CA HIS A 8 -14.83 7.30 4.59
C HIS A 8 -15.22 8.46 3.66
N GLU A 9 -15.01 9.69 4.09
CA GLU A 9 -15.31 10.86 3.26
C GLU A 9 -14.44 10.89 1.99
N SER A 10 -13.15 10.53 2.11
CA SER A 10 -12.26 10.49 0.95
C SER A 10 -12.69 9.43 -0.06
N ILE A 11 -13.18 8.29 0.40
CA ILE A 11 -13.69 7.23 -0.46
C ILE A 11 -14.93 7.71 -1.24
N LYS A 12 -15.86 8.39 -0.56
CA LYS A 12 -17.07 8.91 -1.21
C LYS A 12 -16.77 9.91 -2.32
N LYS A 13 -15.67 10.65 -2.20
CA LYS A 13 -15.27 11.68 -3.16
C LYS A 13 -14.40 11.17 -4.28
N SER A 14 -13.97 9.91 -4.24
CA SER A 14 -13.01 9.37 -5.19
C SER A 14 -13.68 9.00 -6.52
N PRO A 15 -13.08 9.39 -7.64
CA PRO A 15 -13.62 9.04 -8.95
C PRO A 15 -13.30 7.61 -9.35
N VAL A 16 -14.09 7.12 -10.32
CA VAL A 16 -13.81 5.85 -11.00
C VAL A 16 -13.50 6.20 -12.45
N ILE A 17 -12.39 5.68 -12.97
CA ILE A 17 -12.06 5.79 -14.39
C ILE A 17 -12.06 4.39 -15.00
N TRP A 18 -12.23 4.33 -16.32
CA TRP A 18 -12.24 3.06 -17.03
C TRP A 18 -10.90 2.85 -17.75
N LYS A 19 -10.29 1.68 -17.52
CA LYS A 19 -9.12 1.22 -18.24
C LYS A 19 -9.60 0.08 -19.16
N GLY A 20 -9.99 0.43 -20.38
CA GLY A 20 -10.71 -0.51 -21.24
C GLY A 20 -12.05 -0.87 -20.60
N ASP A 21 -12.26 -2.15 -20.33
CA ASP A 21 -13.47 -2.65 -19.67
C ASP A 21 -13.31 -2.75 -18.14
N TYR A 22 -12.18 -2.31 -17.61
CA TYR A 22 -11.88 -2.40 -16.17
C TYR A 22 -12.18 -1.08 -15.46
N PRO A 23 -13.15 -1.05 -14.52
CA PRO A 23 -13.40 0.14 -13.71
C PRO A 23 -12.30 0.29 -12.66
N TYR A 24 -11.62 1.43 -12.68
CA TYR A 24 -10.54 1.70 -11.76
C TYR A 24 -10.91 2.82 -10.80
N PHE A 25 -10.95 2.51 -9.52
CA PHE A 25 -11.22 3.45 -8.46
C PHE A 25 -9.93 4.19 -8.10
N ILE A 26 -9.94 5.52 -8.19
CA ILE A 26 -8.76 6.33 -7.87
C ILE A 26 -8.91 6.90 -6.47
N HIS A 27 -7.97 6.54 -5.60
CA HIS A 27 -7.96 7.04 -4.24
C HIS A 27 -6.54 7.45 -3.84
N ALA A 28 -6.42 8.42 -2.93
CA ALA A 28 -5.13 8.91 -2.49
C ALA A 28 -4.25 7.82 -1.87
N ILE A 29 -4.85 6.84 -1.20
CA ILE A 29 -4.11 5.71 -0.60
C ILE A 29 -3.54 4.78 -1.69
N THR A 30 -4.31 4.52 -2.74
CA THR A 30 -3.89 3.58 -3.79
C THR A 30 -3.10 4.24 -4.90
N ASP A 31 -3.28 5.53 -5.12
CA ASP A 31 -2.72 6.22 -6.28
C ASP A 31 -1.95 7.51 -5.94
N GLY A 32 -2.07 8.00 -4.71
CA GLY A 32 -1.37 9.21 -4.28
C GLY A 32 -1.93 10.49 -4.86
N VAL A 33 -3.09 10.46 -5.48
CA VAL A 33 -3.68 11.61 -6.16
C VAL A 33 -5.10 11.87 -5.67
N PRO A 34 -5.53 13.15 -5.62
CA PRO A 34 -4.72 14.34 -5.90
C PRO A 34 -3.64 14.58 -4.85
N ARG A 35 -3.86 14.16 -3.62
CA ARG A 35 -2.86 14.14 -2.54
C ARG A 35 -3.36 13.31 -1.37
N LEU A 36 -2.44 12.73 -0.63
CA LEU A 36 -2.76 11.93 0.55
C LEU A 36 -2.77 12.85 1.77
N GLU A 37 -3.95 13.12 2.28
CA GLU A 37 -4.11 13.95 3.47
C GLU A 37 -3.68 13.17 4.72
N PRO A 38 -3.02 13.84 5.69
CA PRO A 38 -2.54 13.15 6.88
C PRO A 38 -3.67 12.51 7.70
N GLU A 39 -4.86 13.09 7.73
CA GLU A 39 -6.00 12.52 8.45
C GLU A 39 -6.46 11.19 7.86
N VAL A 40 -6.40 11.08 6.53
CA VAL A 40 -6.75 9.84 5.82
C VAL A 40 -5.72 8.77 6.11
N LEU A 41 -4.43 9.11 6.02
CA LEU A 41 -3.35 8.20 6.33
C LEU A 41 -3.43 7.71 7.78
N GLU A 42 -3.70 8.62 8.71
CA GLU A 42 -3.83 8.28 10.12
C GLU A 42 -4.97 7.29 10.36
N ASP A 43 -6.10 7.47 9.69
CA ASP A 43 -7.23 6.54 9.78
C ASP A 43 -6.84 5.14 9.30
N VAL A 44 -6.11 5.07 8.18
CA VAL A 44 -5.67 3.77 7.64
C VAL A 44 -4.70 3.09 8.59
N LEU A 45 -3.71 3.83 9.10
CA LEU A 45 -2.74 3.27 10.04
C LEU A 45 -3.39 2.81 11.34
N SER A 46 -4.36 3.57 11.84
CA SER A 46 -5.12 3.19 13.03
C SER A 46 -5.91 1.92 12.80
N GLY A 47 -6.54 1.79 11.64
CA GLY A 47 -7.30 0.58 11.28
C GLY A 47 -6.42 -0.63 11.15
N VAL A 48 -5.27 -0.49 10.47
CA VAL A 48 -4.30 -1.58 10.34
C VAL A 48 -3.78 -2.02 11.71
N ASN A 49 -3.46 -1.05 12.57
CA ASN A 49 -2.99 -1.34 13.92
C ASN A 49 -4.05 -2.11 14.72
N GLU A 50 -5.32 -1.71 14.60
CA GLU A 50 -6.41 -2.33 15.35
C GLU A 50 -6.65 -3.79 14.99
N VAL A 51 -6.49 -4.15 13.70
CA VAL A 51 -6.77 -5.51 13.22
C VAL A 51 -5.54 -6.41 13.18
N THR A 52 -4.38 -5.93 13.57
CA THR A 52 -3.12 -6.67 13.48
C THR A 52 -2.60 -7.03 14.86
N ASP A 53 -2.24 -8.30 15.04
CA ASP A 53 -1.51 -8.74 16.23
C ASP A 53 -0.01 -8.57 15.99
N TRP A 54 0.54 -7.45 16.46
CA TRP A 54 1.94 -7.09 16.19
C TRP A 54 2.94 -8.03 16.88
N ASN A 55 2.51 -8.79 17.88
CA ASN A 55 3.38 -9.79 18.51
C ASN A 55 3.68 -10.96 17.56
N GLU A 56 2.83 -11.17 16.58
CA GLU A 56 3.00 -12.23 15.56
C GLU A 56 3.76 -11.74 14.33
N ILE A 57 4.12 -10.45 14.26
CA ILE A 57 4.76 -9.86 13.09
C ILE A 57 6.23 -9.59 13.38
N ASP A 58 7.12 -10.13 12.55
CA ASP A 58 8.56 -9.89 12.65
C ASP A 58 9.06 -8.94 11.56
N LEU A 59 8.34 -8.84 10.44
CA LEU A 59 8.80 -8.13 9.26
C LEU A 59 7.59 -7.63 8.47
N ILE A 60 7.70 -6.44 7.93
CA ILE A 60 6.66 -5.86 7.07
C ILE A 60 7.21 -5.80 5.64
N ILE A 61 6.40 -6.21 4.67
CA ILE A 61 6.79 -6.17 3.26
C ILE A 61 5.93 -5.13 2.55
N GLY A 62 6.59 -4.24 1.83
CA GLY A 62 5.93 -3.23 1.00
C GLY A 62 6.28 -3.42 -0.46
N ILE A 63 5.29 -3.27 -1.32
CA ILE A 63 5.47 -3.43 -2.77
C ILE A 63 5.50 -2.04 -3.42
N GLU A 64 6.50 -1.79 -4.29
CA GLU A 64 6.55 -0.56 -5.09
C GLU A 64 5.29 -0.42 -5.95
N ALA A 65 4.68 0.75 -6.11
CA ALA A 65 5.13 1.97 -5.42
C ALA A 65 4.19 2.38 -4.29
N MET A 66 2.89 2.19 -4.45
CA MET A 66 1.88 2.77 -3.54
C MET A 66 1.66 2.01 -2.26
N GLY A 67 2.30 0.85 -2.09
CA GLY A 67 2.35 0.20 -0.78
C GLY A 67 3.27 0.92 0.19
N LEU A 68 4.32 1.59 -0.31
CA LEU A 68 5.36 2.19 0.52
C LEU A 68 4.88 3.32 1.42
N PRO A 69 3.99 4.22 0.98
CA PRO A 69 3.47 5.26 1.86
C PRO A 69 2.72 4.73 3.09
N LEU A 70 2.21 3.49 3.04
CA LEU A 70 1.56 2.85 4.18
C LEU A 70 2.56 2.06 5.02
N VAL A 71 3.46 1.34 4.35
CA VAL A 71 4.39 0.42 5.00
C VAL A 71 5.44 1.16 5.81
N ALA A 72 6.03 2.23 5.26
CA ALA A 72 7.08 2.97 5.94
C ALA A 72 6.62 3.59 7.27
N PRO A 73 5.52 4.36 7.31
CA PRO A 73 5.07 4.91 8.59
C PRO A 73 4.59 3.83 9.57
N THR A 74 4.01 2.73 9.07
CA THR A 74 3.59 1.61 9.92
C THR A 74 4.82 0.94 10.56
N ALA A 75 5.85 0.67 9.75
CA ALA A 75 7.09 0.06 10.24
C ALA A 75 7.75 0.92 11.32
N LEU A 76 7.81 2.22 11.09
CA LEU A 76 8.36 3.14 12.07
C LEU A 76 7.53 3.17 13.36
N ARG A 77 6.22 3.30 13.24
CA ARG A 77 5.31 3.38 14.39
C ARG A 77 5.34 2.11 15.24
N MET A 78 5.36 0.96 14.60
CA MET A 78 5.33 -0.34 15.28
C MET A 78 6.73 -0.89 15.56
N LYS A 79 7.78 -0.17 15.18
CA LYS A 79 9.19 -0.54 15.40
C LYS A 79 9.52 -1.92 14.84
N LYS A 80 9.08 -2.16 13.60
CA LYS A 80 9.37 -3.40 12.86
C LYS A 80 10.22 -3.06 11.64
N PRO A 81 11.13 -3.95 11.25
CA PRO A 81 11.87 -3.77 9.99
C PRO A 81 10.93 -3.96 8.80
N MET A 82 11.32 -3.38 7.65
CA MET A 82 10.56 -3.55 6.42
C MET A 82 11.48 -3.90 5.26
N VAL A 83 10.92 -4.61 4.29
CA VAL A 83 11.59 -4.95 3.03
C VAL A 83 10.74 -4.43 1.88
N VAL A 84 11.39 -3.95 0.84
CA VAL A 84 10.71 -3.45 -0.35
C VAL A 84 10.77 -4.52 -1.44
N VAL A 85 9.60 -4.85 -2.01
CA VAL A 85 9.51 -5.65 -3.22
C VAL A 85 9.55 -4.69 -4.39
N ARG A 86 10.53 -4.87 -5.27
CA ARG A 86 10.87 -3.90 -6.32
C ARG A 86 10.31 -4.31 -7.67
N LYS A 87 10.17 -3.35 -8.55
CA LYS A 87 9.74 -3.57 -9.93
C LYS A 87 10.89 -3.79 -10.90
N ARG A 88 12.14 -3.74 -10.41
CA ARG A 88 13.33 -3.97 -11.21
C ARG A 88 14.38 -4.73 -10.39
N PRO A 89 15.22 -5.55 -11.05
CA PRO A 89 16.26 -6.28 -10.35
C PRO A 89 17.44 -5.38 -9.98
N TYR A 90 18.14 -5.74 -8.91
CA TYR A 90 19.41 -5.11 -8.54
C TYR A 90 20.60 -6.06 -8.72
N GLY A 91 20.34 -7.34 -8.98
CA GLY A 91 21.40 -8.32 -9.14
C GLY A 91 22.07 -8.74 -7.85
N LEU A 92 21.43 -8.51 -6.71
CA LEU A 92 21.99 -8.90 -5.43
C LEU A 92 21.88 -10.42 -5.22
N GLU A 93 22.81 -10.98 -4.48
CA GLU A 93 22.76 -12.40 -4.13
C GLU A 93 21.48 -12.71 -3.36
N GLY A 94 20.82 -13.81 -3.71
CA GLY A 94 19.57 -14.21 -3.09
C GLY A 94 18.32 -13.56 -3.64
N GLU A 95 18.48 -12.73 -4.67
CA GLU A 95 17.31 -12.05 -5.28
C GLU A 95 16.36 -13.07 -5.91
N LEU A 96 15.06 -12.94 -5.60
CA LEU A 96 14.01 -13.75 -6.18
C LEU A 96 13.16 -12.92 -7.13
N GLU A 97 12.70 -13.55 -8.21
CA GLU A 97 11.81 -12.94 -9.18
C GLU A 97 10.41 -13.54 -9.02
N ILE A 98 9.38 -12.69 -9.01
CA ILE A 98 7.99 -13.08 -8.85
C ILE A 98 7.19 -12.46 -9.98
N THR A 99 6.30 -13.23 -10.62
CA THR A 99 5.38 -12.69 -11.63
C THR A 99 4.12 -12.21 -10.93
N GLN A 100 3.73 -10.96 -11.22
CA GLN A 100 2.51 -10.36 -10.71
C GLN A 100 1.50 -10.17 -11.83
N ASN A 101 0.27 -10.62 -11.60
CA ASN A 101 -0.85 -10.37 -12.51
C ASN A 101 -1.85 -9.47 -11.80
N THR A 102 -2.22 -8.37 -12.46
CA THR A 102 -3.25 -7.45 -11.97
C THR A 102 -4.48 -7.54 -12.87
N GLY A 103 -5.55 -6.82 -12.52
CA GLY A 103 -6.76 -6.78 -13.34
C GLY A 103 -6.56 -6.16 -14.72
N TYR A 104 -5.42 -5.53 -14.99
CA TYR A 104 -5.16 -4.83 -16.25
C TYR A 104 -3.73 -4.97 -16.78
N SER A 105 -2.83 -5.65 -16.05
CA SER A 105 -1.44 -5.80 -16.50
C SER A 105 -0.76 -7.00 -15.87
N GLU A 106 0.39 -7.36 -16.43
CA GLU A 106 1.32 -8.34 -15.89
C GLU A 106 2.69 -7.69 -15.75
N SER A 107 3.37 -7.95 -14.65
CA SER A 107 4.70 -7.42 -14.39
C SER A 107 5.50 -8.36 -13.52
N LYS A 108 6.80 -8.07 -13.37
CA LYS A 108 7.69 -8.85 -12.52
C LYS A 108 8.06 -8.04 -11.28
N LEU A 109 8.22 -8.75 -10.17
CA LEU A 109 8.62 -8.18 -8.90
C LEU A 109 9.88 -8.90 -8.41
N PHE A 110 10.68 -8.20 -7.62
CA PHE A 110 11.95 -8.71 -7.12
C PHE A 110 12.08 -8.44 -5.63
N ILE A 111 12.57 -9.42 -4.90
CA ILE A 111 12.78 -9.33 -3.46
C ILE A 111 14.08 -10.03 -3.08
N ASN A 112 14.72 -9.49 -2.04
CA ASN A 112 15.89 -10.13 -1.42
C ASN A 112 15.57 -10.62 -0.01
#